data_aa498d94d0a5a56d80aa1f0a5444fe7a
#
_entry.id   aa498d94d0a5a56d80aa1f0a5444fe7a
#
_cell.length_a   1.000
_cell.length_b   1.000
_cell.length_c   1.000
_cell.angle_alpha   90.00
_cell.angle_beta   90.00
_cell.angle_gamma   90.00
#
_symmetry.space_group_name_H-M   'P 1'
#
loop_
_entity.id
_entity.type
_entity.pdbx_description
1 polymer ?
#
loop_
_entity_poly.entity_id
_entity_poly.type
_entity_poly.pdbx_seq_one_letter_code
_entity_poly.pdbx_strand_id
1 'polypeptide(L)'
;MKIVLNKEYAIRHLFVVVLMVALGGWFMYDAFITYPSKPADVLYEEIEGAKAPESVELEKFKSQKIASQKGLMIAAFLVSFIVGLRLLKEYRFKLDYDDETFTYNGKTYKFSEITSIDDRAWENKSIFYITIGSRRLKLDGWHHSGVKEFYEKCRS
;
A
#
# COMPACT_ATOMS: atom_id res chain seq x y z
N MET A 1 -1.52 -25.48 -11.83
CA MET A 1 -1.40 -24.03 -12.12
C MET A 1 -1.39 -23.25 -10.80
N LYS A 2 -1.00 -21.96 -10.83
CA LYS A 2 -0.87 -21.18 -9.59
C LYS A 2 -1.39 -19.75 -9.75
N ILE A 3 -2.11 -19.27 -8.75
CA ILE A 3 -2.40 -17.86 -8.60
C ILE A 3 -1.37 -17.27 -7.63
N VAL A 4 -0.62 -16.29 -8.10
CA VAL A 4 0.47 -15.65 -7.37
C VAL A 4 0.38 -14.13 -7.51
N LEU A 5 1.03 -13.41 -6.59
CA LEU A 5 1.09 -11.95 -6.65
C LEU A 5 1.58 -11.45 -8.02
N ASN A 6 0.84 -10.53 -8.62
CA ASN A 6 1.22 -9.90 -9.88
C ASN A 6 2.49 -9.06 -9.67
N LYS A 7 3.52 -9.30 -10.50
CA LYS A 7 4.81 -8.61 -10.38
C LYS A 7 4.68 -7.10 -10.56
N GLU A 8 3.87 -6.66 -11.50
CA GLU A 8 3.67 -5.23 -11.77
C GLU A 8 2.98 -4.54 -10.59
N TYR A 9 1.95 -5.17 -10.03
CA TYR A 9 1.30 -4.71 -8.80
C TYR A 9 2.30 -4.61 -7.64
N ALA A 10 3.12 -5.65 -7.44
CA ALA A 10 4.14 -5.68 -6.40
C ALA A 10 5.17 -4.56 -6.54
N ILE A 11 5.71 -4.36 -7.75
CA ILE A 11 6.72 -3.32 -8.03
C ILE A 11 6.15 -1.92 -7.77
N ARG A 12 4.94 -1.63 -8.25
CA ARG A 12 4.28 -0.32 -8.03
C ARG A 12 4.09 -0.02 -6.55
N HIS A 13 3.61 -0.98 -5.76
CA HIS A 13 3.40 -0.79 -4.33
C HIS A 13 4.70 -0.73 -3.54
N LEU A 14 5.70 -1.54 -3.91
CA LEU A 14 7.02 -1.47 -3.31
C LEU A 14 7.68 -0.11 -3.56
N PHE A 15 7.54 0.43 -4.78
CA PHE A 15 8.03 1.77 -5.09
C PHE A 15 7.41 2.84 -4.20
N VAL A 16 6.08 2.78 -3.98
CA VAL A 16 5.40 3.71 -3.06
C VAL A 16 5.94 3.57 -1.63
N VAL A 17 6.13 2.34 -1.14
CA VAL A 17 6.69 2.10 0.19
C VAL A 17 8.08 2.71 0.33
N VAL A 18 8.98 2.45 -0.62
CA VAL A 18 10.35 2.98 -0.61
C VAL A 18 10.35 4.51 -0.69
N LEU A 19 9.54 5.10 -1.57
CA LEU A 19 9.42 6.55 -1.70
C LEU A 19 8.93 7.19 -0.40
N MET A 20 7.90 6.63 0.24
CA MET A 20 7.36 7.16 1.49
C MET A 20 8.34 7.01 2.65
N VAL A 21 9.12 5.93 2.71
CA VAL A 21 10.21 5.77 3.70
C VAL A 21 11.29 6.81 3.49
N ALA A 22 11.71 7.06 2.24
CA ALA A 22 12.72 8.06 1.91
C ALA A 22 12.25 9.48 2.27
N LEU A 23 11.01 9.84 1.93
CA LEU A 23 10.40 11.12 2.31
C LEU A 23 10.26 11.27 3.83
N GLY A 24 9.79 10.21 4.51
CA GLY A 24 9.70 10.21 5.97
C GLY A 24 11.06 10.41 6.65
N GLY A 25 12.11 9.77 6.12
CA GLY A 25 13.49 9.96 6.56
C GLY A 25 14.01 11.38 6.34
N TRP A 26 13.68 11.98 5.19
CA TRP A 26 14.00 13.39 4.91
C TRP A 26 13.33 14.33 5.90
N PHE A 27 12.01 14.22 6.08
CA PHE A 27 11.28 15.04 7.04
C PHE A 27 11.76 14.83 8.48
N MET A 28 12.15 13.61 8.84
CA MET A 28 12.77 13.32 10.14
C MET A 28 14.10 14.06 10.29
N TYR A 29 14.96 14.03 9.28
CA TYR A 29 16.24 14.74 9.30
C TYR A 29 16.04 16.25 9.46
N ASP A 30 15.11 16.84 8.72
CA ASP A 30 14.79 18.27 8.84
C ASP A 30 14.21 18.60 10.21
N ALA A 31 13.30 17.79 10.75
CA ALA A 31 12.63 18.03 12.02
C ALA A 31 13.55 17.93 13.24
N PHE A 32 14.54 17.05 13.21
CA PHE A 32 15.36 16.73 14.38
C PHE A 32 16.80 17.23 14.28
N ILE A 33 17.30 17.51 13.07
CA ILE A 33 18.68 17.91 12.84
C ILE A 33 18.76 19.27 12.16
N THR A 34 18.23 19.42 10.94
CA THR A 34 18.43 20.63 10.14
C THR A 34 17.80 21.86 10.77
N TYR A 35 16.49 21.82 11.04
CA TYR A 35 15.76 23.00 11.53
C TYR A 35 16.12 23.38 12.97
N PRO A 36 16.28 22.45 13.92
CA PRO A 36 16.73 22.81 15.26
C PRO A 36 18.12 23.44 15.31
N SER A 37 19.05 23.01 14.44
CA SER A 37 20.44 23.51 14.45
C SER A 37 20.60 24.92 13.88
N LYS A 38 19.62 25.43 13.10
CA LYS A 38 19.68 26.75 12.47
C LYS A 38 19.10 27.82 13.37
N PRO A 39 19.69 29.04 13.39
CA PRO A 39 19.04 30.22 13.94
C PRO A 39 17.69 30.50 13.27
N ALA A 40 16.75 31.08 13.98
CA ALA A 40 15.37 31.25 13.49
C ALA A 40 15.26 32.21 12.29
N ASP A 41 16.08 33.27 12.28
CA ASP A 41 16.20 34.21 11.18
C ASP A 41 16.76 33.58 9.91
N VAL A 42 17.82 32.77 10.03
CA VAL A 42 18.40 32.00 8.91
C VAL A 42 17.41 31.02 8.34
N LEU A 43 16.69 30.29 9.19
CA LEU A 43 15.66 29.36 8.75
C LEU A 43 14.52 30.07 8.02
N TYR A 44 14.12 31.25 8.50
CA TYR A 44 13.11 32.07 7.83
C TYR A 44 13.55 32.49 6.44
N GLU A 45 14.77 33.05 6.31
CA GLU A 45 15.31 33.50 5.02
C GLU A 45 15.42 32.35 4.00
N GLU A 46 15.83 31.16 4.45
CA GLU A 46 15.92 29.98 3.55
C GLU A 46 14.55 29.50 3.06
N ILE A 47 13.52 29.53 3.91
CA ILE A 47 12.20 29.00 3.54
C ILE A 47 11.38 30.03 2.74
N GLU A 48 11.38 31.29 3.16
CA GLU A 48 10.55 32.35 2.58
C GLU A 48 11.27 33.14 1.48
N GLY A 49 12.60 32.97 1.36
CA GLY A 49 13.41 33.65 0.33
C GLY A 49 13.62 35.16 0.58
N ALA A 50 13.29 35.67 1.76
CA ALA A 50 13.38 37.08 2.12
C ALA A 50 13.72 37.25 3.60
N LYS A 51 14.29 38.42 3.98
CA LYS A 51 14.53 38.77 5.39
C LYS A 51 13.21 38.86 6.14
N ALA A 52 13.25 38.41 7.37
CA ALA A 52 12.08 38.46 8.25
C ALA A 52 11.64 39.92 8.54
N PRO A 53 10.38 40.29 8.37
CA PRO A 53 9.84 41.56 8.84
C PRO A 53 9.89 41.62 10.36
N GLU A 54 10.01 42.85 10.93
CA GLU A 54 10.02 43.06 12.40
C GLU A 54 8.78 42.52 13.13
N SER A 55 7.66 42.38 12.43
CA SER A 55 6.41 41.85 12.95
C SER A 55 6.36 40.31 13.09
N VAL A 56 7.35 39.58 12.60
CA VAL A 56 7.37 38.12 12.62
C VAL A 56 8.00 37.58 13.91
N GLU A 57 7.24 36.75 14.62
CA GLU A 57 7.74 35.98 15.77
C GLU A 57 8.60 34.80 15.28
N LEU A 58 9.88 35.01 15.05
CA LEU A 58 10.81 34.05 14.45
C LEU A 58 10.86 32.71 15.18
N GLU A 59 10.87 32.70 16.50
CA GLU A 59 10.89 31.44 17.27
C GLU A 59 9.58 30.66 17.12
N LYS A 60 8.46 31.34 17.01
CA LYS A 60 7.17 30.70 16.73
C LYS A 60 7.12 30.13 15.32
N PHE A 61 7.63 30.89 14.34
CA PHE A 61 7.78 30.39 12.97
C PHE A 61 8.61 29.09 12.93
N LYS A 62 9.81 29.11 13.56
CA LYS A 62 10.69 27.95 13.64
C LYS A 62 9.99 26.75 14.28
N SER A 63 9.32 26.93 15.40
CA SER A 63 8.62 25.88 16.11
C SER A 63 7.48 25.28 15.26
N GLN A 64 6.74 26.12 14.52
CA GLN A 64 5.69 25.68 13.61
C GLN A 64 6.25 24.86 12.42
N LYS A 65 7.38 25.30 11.84
CA LYS A 65 8.02 24.55 10.74
C LYS A 65 8.55 23.19 11.21
N ILE A 66 9.15 23.10 12.40
CA ILE A 66 9.55 21.82 13.02
C ILE A 66 8.34 20.92 13.26
N ALA A 67 7.25 21.46 13.80
CA ALA A 67 6.02 20.70 14.03
C ALA A 67 5.42 20.19 12.71
N SER A 68 5.44 21.02 11.66
CA SER A 68 5.00 20.64 10.33
C SER A 68 5.83 19.47 9.76
N GLN A 69 7.17 19.53 9.87
CA GLN A 69 8.03 18.43 9.42
C GLN A 69 7.77 17.13 10.21
N LYS A 70 7.55 17.20 11.51
CA LYS A 70 7.16 16.05 12.33
C LYS A 70 5.82 15.46 11.87
N GLY A 71 4.85 16.30 11.54
CA GLY A 71 3.56 15.87 10.99
C GLY A 71 3.70 15.14 9.65
N LEU A 72 4.49 15.69 8.72
CA LEU A 72 4.77 15.10 7.42
C LEU A 72 5.53 13.77 7.55
N MET A 73 6.50 13.68 8.44
CA MET A 73 7.22 12.45 8.79
C MET A 73 6.25 11.34 9.23
N ILE A 74 5.38 11.65 10.19
CA ILE A 74 4.39 10.69 10.70
C ILE A 74 3.46 10.24 9.57
N ALA A 75 2.95 11.17 8.77
CA ALA A 75 2.07 10.86 7.65
C ALA A 75 2.75 9.95 6.61
N ALA A 76 4.00 10.24 6.23
CA ALA A 76 4.76 9.44 5.29
C ALA A 76 4.99 7.99 5.79
N PHE A 77 5.39 7.82 7.04
CA PHE A 77 5.58 6.49 7.63
C PHE A 77 4.25 5.73 7.79
N LEU A 78 3.16 6.40 8.14
CA LEU A 78 1.84 5.76 8.20
C LEU A 78 1.40 5.26 6.83
N VAL A 79 1.55 6.05 5.77
CA VAL A 79 1.22 5.63 4.40
C VAL A 79 2.09 4.43 4.00
N SER A 80 3.40 4.50 4.23
CA SER A 80 4.33 3.39 3.96
C SER A 80 3.90 2.11 4.68
N PHE A 81 3.56 2.21 5.96
CA PHE A 81 3.14 1.08 6.78
C PHE A 81 1.85 0.45 6.27
N ILE A 82 0.82 1.25 5.97
CA ILE A 82 -0.47 0.76 5.46
C ILE A 82 -0.30 0.06 4.11
N VAL A 83 0.46 0.69 3.17
CA VAL A 83 0.73 0.10 1.85
C VAL A 83 1.56 -1.17 1.98
N GLY A 84 2.56 -1.18 2.87
CA GLY A 84 3.40 -2.35 3.15
C GLY A 84 2.60 -3.53 3.72
N LEU A 85 1.71 -3.27 4.68
CA LEU A 85 0.82 -4.31 5.23
C LEU A 85 -0.12 -4.88 4.15
N ARG A 86 -0.66 -4.02 3.28
CA ARG A 86 -1.50 -4.47 2.17
C ARG A 86 -0.72 -5.35 1.22
N LEU A 87 0.48 -4.92 0.81
CA LEU A 87 1.35 -5.71 -0.07
C LEU A 87 1.71 -7.06 0.56
N LEU A 88 2.03 -7.10 1.86
CA LEU A 88 2.32 -8.33 2.59
C LEU A 88 1.13 -9.28 2.63
N LYS A 89 -0.08 -8.76 2.81
CA LYS A 89 -1.32 -9.55 2.77
C LYS A 89 -1.51 -10.19 1.39
N GLU A 90 -1.38 -9.43 0.31
CA GLU A 90 -1.52 -9.95 -1.05
C GLU A 90 -0.39 -10.94 -1.41
N TYR A 91 0.83 -10.71 -0.92
CA TYR A 91 1.97 -11.64 -1.10
C TYR A 91 1.71 -13.01 -0.45
N ARG A 92 1.03 -13.02 0.70
CA ARG A 92 0.68 -14.26 1.41
C ARG A 92 -0.45 -15.03 0.77
N PHE A 93 -1.22 -14.38 -0.12
CA PHE A 93 -2.28 -15.06 -0.85
C PHE A 93 -1.65 -16.00 -1.88
N LYS A 94 -1.94 -17.29 -1.78
CA LYS A 94 -1.50 -18.33 -2.71
C LYS A 94 -2.65 -19.30 -2.92
N LEU A 95 -2.89 -19.62 -4.18
CA LEU A 95 -3.85 -20.63 -4.56
C LEU A 95 -3.24 -21.49 -5.66
N ASP A 96 -3.10 -22.78 -5.40
CA ASP A 96 -2.65 -23.78 -6.37
C ASP A 96 -3.87 -24.53 -6.89
N TYR A 97 -3.91 -24.87 -8.18
CA TYR A 97 -5.03 -25.59 -8.77
C TYR A 97 -4.60 -26.48 -9.94
N ASP A 98 -5.34 -27.55 -10.16
CA ASP A 98 -5.27 -28.47 -11.29
C ASP A 98 -6.61 -28.51 -12.05
N ASP A 99 -6.92 -29.63 -12.70
CA ASP A 99 -8.15 -29.76 -13.47
C ASP A 99 -9.37 -30.08 -12.61
N GLU A 100 -9.19 -30.68 -11.45
CA GLU A 100 -10.28 -31.15 -10.58
C GLU A 100 -10.35 -30.42 -9.24
N THR A 101 -9.20 -29.94 -8.75
CA THR A 101 -9.07 -29.42 -7.40
C THR A 101 -8.32 -28.10 -7.33
N PHE A 102 -8.50 -27.39 -6.21
CA PHE A 102 -7.68 -26.24 -5.87
C PHE A 102 -7.34 -26.24 -4.39
N THR A 103 -6.14 -25.77 -4.07
CA THR A 103 -5.63 -25.69 -2.70
C THR A 103 -5.49 -24.23 -2.29
N TYR A 104 -6.17 -23.87 -1.23
CA TYR A 104 -6.12 -22.54 -0.61
C TYR A 104 -5.85 -22.66 0.90
N ASN A 105 -4.85 -21.93 1.40
CA ASN A 105 -4.42 -21.97 2.80
C ASN A 105 -4.17 -23.40 3.33
N GLY A 106 -3.55 -24.25 2.51
CA GLY A 106 -3.21 -25.63 2.88
C GLY A 106 -4.39 -26.61 2.90
N LYS A 107 -5.57 -26.18 2.46
CA LYS A 107 -6.74 -27.06 2.32
C LYS A 107 -7.07 -27.22 0.84
N THR A 108 -7.29 -28.47 0.43
CA THR A 108 -7.68 -28.82 -0.92
C THR A 108 -9.21 -28.96 -1.01
N TYR A 109 -9.78 -28.40 -2.06
CA TYR A 109 -11.21 -28.41 -2.38
C TYR A 109 -11.40 -28.89 -3.81
N LYS A 110 -12.52 -29.54 -4.09
CA LYS A 110 -12.93 -29.83 -5.47
C LYS A 110 -13.67 -28.61 -6.04
N PHE A 111 -13.60 -28.39 -7.35
CA PHE A 111 -14.40 -27.33 -8.00
C PHE A 111 -15.90 -27.54 -7.78
N SER A 112 -16.36 -28.80 -7.68
CA SER A 112 -17.75 -29.14 -7.35
C SER A 112 -18.23 -28.71 -5.95
N GLU A 113 -17.30 -28.35 -5.05
CA GLU A 113 -17.64 -27.81 -3.72
C GLU A 113 -17.91 -26.31 -3.74
N ILE A 114 -17.72 -25.62 -4.87
CA ILE A 114 -18.06 -24.22 -5.04
C ILE A 114 -19.59 -24.12 -5.08
N THR A 115 -20.16 -23.50 -4.05
CA THR A 115 -21.63 -23.37 -3.93
C THR A 115 -22.19 -22.15 -4.66
N SER A 116 -21.38 -21.11 -4.86
CA SER A 116 -21.76 -19.95 -5.67
C SER A 116 -20.54 -19.20 -6.21
N ILE A 117 -20.76 -18.55 -7.37
CA ILE A 117 -19.81 -17.64 -8.01
C ILE A 117 -20.50 -16.28 -8.16
N ASP A 118 -19.92 -15.23 -7.59
CA ASP A 118 -20.37 -13.85 -7.78
C ASP A 118 -19.36 -13.12 -8.66
N ASP A 119 -19.67 -13.00 -9.94
CA ASP A 119 -18.80 -12.44 -10.98
C ASP A 119 -19.29 -11.08 -11.52
N ARG A 120 -20.24 -10.43 -10.86
CA ARG A 120 -20.81 -9.13 -11.29
C ARG A 120 -19.76 -8.03 -11.48
N ALA A 121 -18.62 -8.13 -10.81
CA ALA A 121 -17.51 -7.19 -10.94
C ALA A 121 -16.40 -7.67 -11.89
N TRP A 122 -16.56 -8.83 -12.54
CA TRP A 122 -15.52 -9.43 -13.36
C TRP A 122 -15.19 -8.57 -14.58
N GLU A 123 -16.18 -8.24 -15.39
CA GLU A 123 -16.01 -7.48 -16.64
C GLU A 123 -15.38 -6.09 -16.42
N ASN A 124 -15.74 -5.43 -15.33
CA ASN A 124 -15.31 -4.04 -15.08
C ASN A 124 -14.07 -3.92 -14.18
N LYS A 125 -13.84 -4.89 -13.29
CA LYS A 125 -12.80 -4.80 -12.25
C LYS A 125 -11.91 -6.02 -12.16
N SER A 126 -12.14 -7.06 -12.99
CA SER A 126 -11.44 -8.35 -12.91
C SER A 126 -11.50 -8.97 -11.51
N ILE A 127 -12.62 -8.78 -10.81
CA ILE A 127 -12.85 -9.29 -9.46
C ILE A 127 -14.04 -10.23 -9.50
N PHE A 128 -13.88 -11.41 -8.90
CA PHE A 128 -14.98 -12.31 -8.60
C PHE A 128 -14.82 -12.96 -7.23
N TYR A 129 -15.88 -13.56 -6.76
CA TYR A 129 -15.91 -14.24 -5.48
C TYR A 129 -16.42 -15.67 -5.69
N ILE A 130 -15.80 -16.62 -5.03
CA ILE A 130 -16.30 -17.98 -4.90
C ILE A 130 -16.70 -18.23 -3.46
N THR A 131 -17.77 -19.01 -3.26
CA THR A 131 -18.21 -19.46 -1.94
C THR A 131 -18.01 -20.97 -1.83
N ILE A 132 -17.38 -21.42 -0.75
CA ILE A 132 -17.12 -22.82 -0.46
C ILE A 132 -17.58 -23.08 0.97
N GLY A 133 -18.71 -23.78 1.14
CA GLY A 133 -19.37 -23.88 2.43
C GLY A 133 -19.72 -22.50 3.01
N SER A 134 -19.18 -22.15 4.15
CA SER A 134 -19.37 -20.83 4.80
C SER A 134 -18.32 -19.78 4.42
N ARG A 135 -17.33 -20.13 3.60
CA ARG A 135 -16.22 -19.23 3.27
C ARG A 135 -16.43 -18.56 1.93
N ARG A 136 -16.25 -17.22 1.91
CA ARG A 136 -16.22 -16.43 0.69
C ARG A 136 -14.80 -16.00 0.40
N LEU A 137 -14.28 -16.38 -0.77
CA LEU A 137 -12.94 -16.07 -1.24
C LEU A 137 -13.03 -15.02 -2.36
N LYS A 138 -12.33 -13.89 -2.20
CA LYS A 138 -12.17 -12.87 -3.23
C LYS A 138 -10.98 -13.21 -4.10
N LEU A 139 -11.17 -13.17 -5.41
CA LEU A 139 -10.12 -13.30 -6.42
C LEU A 139 -10.07 -12.01 -7.23
N ASP A 140 -8.86 -11.47 -7.36
CA ASP A 140 -8.62 -10.13 -7.93
C ASP A 140 -7.50 -10.23 -8.98
N GLY A 141 -7.86 -10.11 -10.25
CA GLY A 141 -6.95 -10.24 -11.40
C GLY A 141 -5.95 -9.08 -11.52
N TRP A 142 -6.21 -7.93 -10.86
CA TRP A 142 -5.23 -6.85 -10.80
C TRP A 142 -4.11 -7.14 -9.81
N HIS A 143 -4.46 -7.80 -8.71
CA HIS A 143 -3.50 -8.13 -7.66
C HIS A 143 -2.74 -9.41 -7.96
N HIS A 144 -3.34 -10.37 -8.67
CA HIS A 144 -2.79 -11.70 -8.87
C HIS A 144 -2.82 -12.14 -10.32
N SER A 145 -1.76 -12.81 -10.75
CA SER A 145 -1.67 -13.49 -12.03
C SER A 145 -2.27 -14.89 -11.94
N GLY A 146 -2.86 -15.41 -13.03
CA GLY A 146 -3.50 -16.73 -13.09
C GLY A 146 -4.97 -16.73 -12.65
N VAL A 147 -5.53 -15.57 -12.32
CA VAL A 147 -6.92 -15.44 -11.86
C VAL A 147 -7.91 -15.64 -13.00
N LYS A 148 -7.57 -15.23 -14.23
CA LYS A 148 -8.43 -15.39 -15.40
C LYS A 148 -8.64 -16.86 -15.74
N GLU A 149 -7.57 -17.61 -15.81
CA GLU A 149 -7.60 -19.04 -16.12
C GLU A 149 -8.35 -19.82 -15.03
N PHE A 150 -8.20 -19.43 -13.77
CA PHE A 150 -8.96 -20.02 -12.67
C PHE A 150 -10.46 -19.69 -12.75
N TYR A 151 -10.81 -18.46 -13.12
CA TYR A 151 -12.19 -18.05 -13.33
C TYR A 151 -12.88 -18.88 -14.42
N GLU A 152 -12.19 -19.09 -15.55
CA GLU A 152 -12.69 -19.92 -16.66
C GLU A 152 -12.96 -21.36 -16.20
N LYS A 153 -12.06 -21.93 -15.36
CA LYS A 153 -12.26 -23.25 -14.76
C LYS A 153 -13.43 -23.33 -13.77
N CYS A 154 -13.67 -22.28 -13.01
CA CYS A 154 -14.82 -22.25 -12.09
C CYS A 154 -16.17 -22.24 -12.82
N ARG A 155 -16.18 -21.86 -14.12
CA ARG A 155 -17.39 -21.76 -14.95
C ARG A 155 -17.59 -22.94 -15.91
N SER A 156 -16.56 -23.77 -16.12
CA SER A 156 -16.63 -24.98 -16.93
C SER A 156 -17.30 -26.13 -16.17
#